data_a8ae5acb9130b6c85dc2b246ee920eb5
#
_entry.id   a8ae5acb9130b6c85dc2b246ee920eb5
#
_cell.length_a   1.000
_cell.length_b   1.000
_cell.length_c   1.000
_cell.angle_alpha   90.00
_cell.angle_beta   90.00
_cell.angle_gamma   90.00
#
_symmetry.space_group_name_H-M   'P 1'
#
loop_
_entity.id
_entity.type
_entity.pdbx_description
1 polymer ?
#
loop_
_entity_poly.entity_id
_entity_poly.type
_entity_poly.pdbx_seq_one_letter_code
_entity_poly.pdbx_strand_id
1 'polypeptide(L)'
;MTTAALDTIWFTRCPVPTATGIAADQGWLAGEFAADGIEVRSLQDDSPGVPRETHYTHALTGLFREGGNVPALWARSRGEATRLIGLTWIEEHQAVLVRAGTALERPEQLKGLRLAVPRHRIAIDFWRAMALRGFHGALSLAGLGLGDAELVDVPAEPGGGQWEAELAALAAGEVDAVYVKGALAVEAALRHGAEVGIDLDAVPDRRARVNNGTPRPITVHQRLLDEHPDVVTRFLGVLLRAADWAADHPAEVARILGAETGAGATGVAAAYVPGASLHLDLSPERLDLLARQEHFLRGHRFLQSPVDVAAWADHTPLQGVPHA
;
A
#
# COMPACT_ATOMS: atom_id res chain seq x y z
N MET A 1 22.79 30.22 -5.11
CA MET A 1 23.31 28.92 -4.64
C MET A 1 23.21 27.98 -5.82
N THR A 2 24.29 27.37 -6.26
CA THR A 2 24.26 26.36 -7.32
C THR A 2 23.56 25.12 -6.75
N THR A 3 22.42 24.77 -7.30
CA THR A 3 21.70 23.52 -6.97
C THR A 3 22.66 22.35 -7.25
N ALA A 4 22.79 21.43 -6.33
CA ALA A 4 23.58 20.21 -6.56
C ALA A 4 22.99 19.44 -7.74
N ALA A 5 23.84 18.92 -8.63
CA ALA A 5 23.35 18.10 -9.74
C ALA A 5 22.62 16.86 -9.18
N LEU A 6 21.47 16.54 -9.76
CA LEU A 6 20.73 15.32 -9.44
C LEU A 6 21.10 14.26 -10.49
N ASP A 7 21.96 13.33 -10.11
CA ASP A 7 22.45 12.32 -11.05
C ASP A 7 21.57 11.06 -11.08
N THR A 8 20.80 10.81 -10.01
CA THR A 8 19.98 9.61 -9.86
C THR A 8 18.69 9.92 -9.12
N ILE A 9 17.58 9.46 -9.67
CA ILE A 9 16.30 9.35 -8.96
C ILE A 9 16.00 7.87 -8.70
N TRP A 10 15.43 7.64 -7.53
CA TRP A 10 15.03 6.32 -7.07
C TRP A 10 13.52 6.25 -7.00
N PHE A 11 12.97 5.08 -7.27
CA PHE A 11 11.54 4.84 -7.04
C PHE A 11 11.31 3.50 -6.36
N THR A 12 10.12 3.35 -5.75
CA THR A 12 9.68 2.07 -5.22
C THR A 12 8.64 1.46 -6.14
N ARG A 13 8.76 0.15 -6.38
CA ARG A 13 7.68 -0.68 -6.93
C ARG A 13 7.01 -1.41 -5.77
N CYS A 14 5.71 -1.42 -5.75
CA CYS A 14 4.96 -2.24 -4.80
C CYS A 14 4.29 -3.38 -5.54
N PRO A 15 4.08 -4.53 -4.90
CA PRO A 15 3.44 -5.69 -5.54
C PRO A 15 1.92 -5.49 -5.66
N VAL A 16 1.51 -4.41 -6.30
CA VAL A 16 0.11 -4.02 -6.58
C VAL A 16 0.10 -3.13 -7.84
N PRO A 17 -1.05 -2.96 -8.52
CA PRO A 17 -1.13 -2.07 -9.68
C PRO A 17 -0.83 -0.63 -9.26
N THR A 18 0.25 -0.07 -9.80
CA THR A 18 0.61 1.33 -9.59
C THR A 18 0.99 1.98 -10.91
N ALA A 19 0.71 3.26 -11.05
CA ALA A 19 1.16 4.03 -12.19
C ALA A 19 2.69 4.02 -12.30
N THR A 20 3.41 4.02 -11.16
CA THR A 20 4.88 3.91 -11.12
C THR A 20 5.37 2.57 -11.69
N GLY A 21 4.74 1.45 -11.31
CA GLY A 21 5.10 0.12 -11.82
C GLY A 21 4.91 0.01 -13.32
N ILE A 22 3.78 0.53 -13.84
CA ILE A 22 3.49 0.57 -15.27
C ILE A 22 4.49 1.45 -16.02
N ALA A 23 4.72 2.67 -15.54
CA ALA A 23 5.68 3.59 -16.17
C ALA A 23 7.10 3.04 -16.19
N ALA A 24 7.48 2.26 -15.17
CA ALA A 24 8.78 1.59 -15.11
C ALA A 24 8.86 0.42 -16.11
N ASP A 25 7.86 -0.46 -16.16
CA ASP A 25 7.80 -1.60 -17.10
C ASP A 25 7.85 -1.11 -18.57
N GLN A 26 7.15 -0.02 -18.86
CA GLN A 26 7.12 0.59 -20.20
C GLN A 26 8.39 1.43 -20.54
N GLY A 27 9.31 1.59 -19.59
CA GLY A 27 10.53 2.39 -19.77
C GLY A 27 10.30 3.91 -19.82
N TRP A 28 9.09 4.38 -19.51
CA TRP A 28 8.75 5.81 -19.64
C TRP A 28 9.43 6.69 -18.62
N LEU A 29 9.66 6.19 -17.40
CA LEU A 29 10.42 6.94 -16.39
C LEU A 29 11.87 7.15 -16.84
N ALA A 30 12.54 6.10 -17.31
CA ALA A 30 13.92 6.21 -17.80
C ALA A 30 13.99 7.12 -19.03
N GLY A 31 13.03 7.00 -19.97
CA GLY A 31 12.96 7.83 -21.17
C GLY A 31 12.76 9.31 -20.88
N GLU A 32 11.94 9.65 -19.87
CA GLU A 32 11.65 11.04 -19.49
C GLU A 32 12.89 11.80 -19.02
N PHE A 33 13.79 11.13 -18.29
CA PHE A 33 14.95 11.77 -17.66
C PHE A 33 16.28 11.52 -18.37
N ALA A 34 16.29 10.74 -19.44
CA ALA A 34 17.50 10.38 -20.18
C ALA A 34 18.23 11.60 -20.76
N ALA A 35 17.48 12.59 -21.28
CA ALA A 35 18.07 13.79 -21.87
C ALA A 35 18.78 14.69 -20.86
N ASP A 36 18.42 14.60 -19.58
CA ASP A 36 19.04 15.34 -18.47
C ASP A 36 20.26 14.60 -17.87
N GLY A 37 20.53 13.38 -18.33
CA GLY A 37 21.57 12.51 -17.79
C GLY A 37 21.23 11.95 -16.41
N ILE A 38 19.96 12.01 -15.98
CA ILE A 38 19.50 11.49 -14.70
C ILE A 38 19.19 10.00 -14.85
N GLU A 39 19.86 9.17 -14.07
CA GLU A 39 19.59 7.74 -14.00
C GLU A 39 18.35 7.47 -13.16
N VAL A 40 17.47 6.55 -13.62
CA VAL A 40 16.26 6.14 -12.89
C VAL A 40 16.44 4.72 -12.40
N ARG A 41 16.37 4.50 -11.08
CA ARG A 41 16.59 3.20 -10.42
C ARG A 41 15.45 2.80 -9.51
N SER A 42 15.17 1.50 -9.46
CA SER A 42 14.24 0.92 -8.49
C SER A 42 14.98 0.50 -7.21
N LEU A 43 14.37 0.74 -6.05
CA LEU A 43 14.89 0.22 -4.77
C LEU A 43 14.77 -1.31 -4.64
N GLN A 44 13.93 -1.96 -5.45
CA GLN A 44 13.78 -3.42 -5.46
C GLN A 44 14.85 -4.12 -6.29
N ASP A 45 15.50 -3.41 -7.20
CA ASP A 45 16.63 -3.96 -7.94
C ASP A 45 17.85 -4.01 -7.02
N ASP A 46 18.69 -5.03 -7.18
CA ASP A 46 19.91 -5.18 -6.35
C ASP A 46 20.83 -3.97 -6.56
N SER A 47 20.71 -3.00 -5.68
CA SER A 47 21.50 -1.76 -5.71
C SER A 47 22.54 -1.81 -4.62
N PRO A 48 23.82 -2.10 -4.94
CA PRO A 48 24.90 -2.10 -3.96
C PRO A 48 24.97 -0.76 -3.22
N GLY A 49 24.98 -0.80 -1.90
CA GLY A 49 25.16 0.39 -1.05
C GLY A 49 23.87 1.14 -0.67
N VAL A 50 22.70 0.74 -1.17
CA VAL A 50 21.41 1.32 -0.73
C VAL A 50 20.71 0.36 0.23
N PRO A 51 20.56 0.71 1.51
CA PRO A 51 19.87 -0.15 2.47
C PRO A 51 18.40 -0.33 2.10
N ARG A 52 17.88 -1.56 2.12
CA ARG A 52 16.45 -1.86 1.91
C ARG A 52 15.54 -1.09 2.90
N GLU A 53 16.05 -0.76 4.08
CA GLU A 53 15.38 0.06 5.10
C GLU A 53 15.03 1.46 4.61
N THR A 54 15.69 1.98 3.58
CA THR A 54 15.40 3.27 2.94
C THR A 54 13.94 3.36 2.46
N HIS A 55 13.34 2.23 2.08
CA HIS A 55 11.92 2.15 1.76
C HIS A 55 11.03 2.54 2.96
N TYR A 56 11.46 2.29 4.17
CA TYR A 56 10.71 2.64 5.40
C TYR A 56 11.14 3.99 5.96
N THR A 57 12.44 4.27 5.97
CA THR A 57 13.01 5.47 6.60
C THR A 57 12.95 6.71 5.73
N HIS A 58 12.76 6.57 4.42
CA HIS A 58 12.78 7.66 3.44
C HIS A 58 14.11 8.45 3.43
N ALA A 59 15.23 7.78 3.74
CA ALA A 59 16.53 8.42 3.93
C ALA A 59 17.20 8.91 2.63
N LEU A 60 16.73 8.50 1.45
CA LEU A 60 17.23 8.95 0.15
C LEU A 60 16.50 10.22 -0.31
N THR A 61 17.25 11.30 -0.50
CA THR A 61 16.69 12.59 -0.96
C THR A 61 16.01 12.48 -2.33
N GLY A 62 16.60 11.73 -3.28
CA GLY A 62 16.06 11.53 -4.63
C GLY A 62 15.01 10.42 -4.75
N LEU A 63 14.37 10.00 -3.66
CA LEU A 63 13.40 8.90 -3.67
C LEU A 63 11.97 9.37 -3.92
N PHE A 64 11.35 8.82 -4.98
CA PHE A 64 9.91 8.81 -5.18
C PHE A 64 9.35 7.51 -4.60
N ARG A 65 8.67 7.62 -3.47
CA ARG A 65 8.12 6.45 -2.78
C ARG A 65 6.63 6.36 -3.02
N GLU A 66 6.21 5.44 -3.89
CA GLU A 66 4.82 4.99 -3.97
C GLU A 66 4.69 3.67 -3.21
N GLY A 67 3.97 3.65 -2.10
CA GLY A 67 3.94 2.47 -1.24
C GLY A 67 2.84 2.50 -0.20
N GLY A 68 2.82 1.48 0.66
CA GLY A 68 1.89 1.42 1.79
C GLY A 68 1.96 2.68 2.66
N ASN A 69 0.80 3.10 3.16
CA ASN A 69 0.68 4.33 3.96
C ASN A 69 1.24 4.18 5.39
N VAL A 70 1.27 2.96 5.94
CA VAL A 70 1.80 2.72 7.28
C VAL A 70 3.27 3.13 7.40
N PRO A 71 4.20 2.68 6.53
CA PRO A 71 5.59 3.15 6.57
C PRO A 71 5.74 4.64 6.28
N ALA A 72 4.93 5.21 5.36
CA ALA A 72 5.02 6.64 5.02
C ALA A 72 4.62 7.54 6.20
N LEU A 73 3.50 7.22 6.86
CA LEU A 73 3.05 7.91 8.07
C LEU A 73 4.03 7.71 9.23
N TRP A 74 4.60 6.51 9.37
CA TRP A 74 5.60 6.23 10.39
C TRP A 74 6.86 7.07 10.21
N ALA A 75 7.43 7.12 9.00
CA ALA A 75 8.59 7.98 8.71
C ALA A 75 8.29 9.45 9.03
N ARG A 76 7.14 9.97 8.56
CA ARG A 76 6.72 11.34 8.84
C ARG A 76 6.54 11.61 10.33
N SER A 77 5.95 10.67 11.09
CA SER A 77 5.75 10.79 12.55
C SER A 77 7.05 10.83 13.34
N ARG A 78 8.15 10.37 12.75
CA ARG A 78 9.51 10.41 13.32
C ARG A 78 10.29 11.67 12.97
N GLY A 79 9.68 12.59 12.21
CA GLY A 79 10.30 13.86 11.82
C GLY A 79 10.99 13.84 10.46
N GLU A 80 10.87 12.76 9.67
CA GLU A 80 11.43 12.75 8.32
C GLU A 80 10.82 13.87 7.48
N ALA A 81 11.68 14.63 6.81
CA ALA A 81 11.29 15.80 6.04
C ALA A 81 10.66 15.41 4.70
N THR A 82 9.58 14.59 4.74
CA THR A 82 8.84 14.14 3.56
C THR A 82 7.65 15.02 3.24
N ARG A 83 7.24 15.03 1.97
CA ARG A 83 6.01 15.65 1.49
C ARG A 83 5.16 14.63 0.76
N LEU A 84 3.85 14.70 0.98
CA LEU A 84 2.85 13.93 0.26
C LEU A 84 2.48 14.69 -1.02
N ILE A 85 2.78 14.11 -2.18
CA ILE A 85 2.59 14.75 -3.49
C ILE A 85 1.50 14.09 -4.34
N GLY A 86 0.95 12.97 -3.88
CA GLY A 86 -0.14 12.27 -4.57
C GLY A 86 -0.67 11.12 -3.74
N LEU A 87 -1.92 10.76 -4.00
CA LEU A 87 -2.59 9.59 -3.44
C LEU A 87 -3.28 8.82 -4.57
N THR A 88 -3.08 7.51 -4.60
CA THR A 88 -3.86 6.59 -5.42
C THR A 88 -4.80 5.78 -4.53
N TRP A 89 -5.92 5.35 -5.09
CA TRP A 89 -6.79 4.36 -4.47
C TRP A 89 -6.71 3.07 -5.29
N ILE A 90 -6.15 2.02 -4.69
CA ILE A 90 -6.04 0.72 -5.35
C ILE A 90 -7.25 -0.14 -4.96
N GLU A 91 -8.06 -0.53 -5.93
CA GLU A 91 -9.12 -1.53 -5.73
C GLU A 91 -8.45 -2.91 -5.70
N GLU A 92 -8.15 -3.37 -4.49
CA GLU A 92 -7.40 -4.58 -4.20
C GLU A 92 -8.19 -5.44 -3.22
N HIS A 93 -8.29 -6.74 -3.49
CA HIS A 93 -9.04 -7.68 -2.66
C HIS A 93 -8.69 -7.58 -1.18
N GLN A 94 -9.73 -7.46 -0.34
CA GLN A 94 -9.64 -7.43 1.12
C GLN A 94 -10.76 -8.29 1.71
N ALA A 95 -10.39 -9.26 2.52
CA ALA A 95 -11.37 -10.15 3.13
C ALA A 95 -10.96 -10.61 4.53
N VAL A 96 -11.96 -11.04 5.30
CA VAL A 96 -11.77 -11.86 6.49
C VAL A 96 -12.07 -13.30 6.10
N LEU A 97 -11.06 -14.15 6.21
CA LEU A 97 -11.13 -15.57 5.89
C LEU A 97 -11.43 -16.40 7.14
N VAL A 98 -12.10 -17.51 6.93
CA VAL A 98 -12.42 -18.54 7.93
C VAL A 98 -12.11 -19.95 7.39
N ARG A 99 -12.13 -20.95 8.26
CA ARG A 99 -12.06 -22.35 7.79
C ARG A 99 -13.25 -22.71 6.93
N ALA A 100 -13.03 -23.57 5.94
CA ALA A 100 -14.08 -24.10 5.10
C ALA A 100 -15.26 -24.67 5.93
N GLY A 101 -16.47 -24.37 5.48
CA GLY A 101 -17.70 -24.76 6.15
C GLY A 101 -18.02 -23.98 7.43
N THR A 102 -17.28 -22.92 7.76
CA THR A 102 -17.63 -22.02 8.87
C THR A 102 -18.65 -20.98 8.41
N ALA A 103 -19.81 -20.94 9.07
CA ALA A 103 -20.85 -19.96 8.78
C ALA A 103 -20.48 -18.58 9.34
N LEU A 104 -19.68 -17.79 8.61
CA LEU A 104 -19.40 -16.40 8.90
C LEU A 104 -19.86 -15.55 7.69
N GLU A 105 -21.08 -15.03 7.74
CA GLU A 105 -21.70 -14.30 6.63
C GLU A 105 -21.98 -12.83 6.98
N ARG A 106 -21.88 -12.47 8.26
CA ARG A 106 -22.22 -11.15 8.75
C ARG A 106 -21.20 -10.64 9.78
N PRO A 107 -20.85 -9.34 9.74
CA PRO A 107 -19.84 -8.75 10.62
C PRO A 107 -20.12 -8.94 12.12
N GLU A 108 -21.39 -9.01 12.54
CA GLU A 108 -21.77 -9.22 13.95
C GLU A 108 -21.24 -10.55 14.52
N GLN A 109 -21.05 -11.54 13.64
CA GLN A 109 -20.54 -12.87 14.02
C GLN A 109 -19.06 -12.89 14.35
N LEU A 110 -18.33 -11.78 14.07
CA LEU A 110 -16.93 -11.62 14.48
C LEU A 110 -16.80 -11.43 16.00
N LYS A 111 -17.87 -11.07 16.70
CA LYS A 111 -17.84 -10.85 18.14
C LYS A 111 -17.42 -12.13 18.88
N GLY A 112 -16.38 -11.98 19.73
CA GLY A 112 -15.83 -13.05 20.55
C GLY A 112 -14.97 -14.08 19.80
N LEU A 113 -14.79 -13.94 18.47
CA LEU A 113 -13.89 -14.81 17.70
C LEU A 113 -12.42 -14.47 17.98
N ARG A 114 -11.56 -15.49 17.84
CA ARG A 114 -10.10 -15.38 17.89
C ARG A 114 -9.60 -14.91 16.52
N LEU A 115 -9.10 -13.67 16.46
CA LEU A 115 -8.63 -13.02 15.24
C LEU A 115 -7.10 -13.06 15.17
N ALA A 116 -6.54 -13.62 14.09
CA ALA A 116 -5.10 -13.72 13.89
C ALA A 116 -4.46 -12.34 13.68
N VAL A 117 -3.48 -11.98 14.49
CA VAL A 117 -2.72 -10.75 14.35
C VAL A 117 -1.24 -11.09 14.21
N PRO A 118 -0.62 -10.89 13.02
CA PRO A 118 0.76 -11.26 12.80
C PRO A 118 1.73 -10.44 13.67
N ARG A 119 2.90 -11.03 13.96
CA ARG A 119 4.01 -10.37 14.63
C ARG A 119 5.29 -10.55 13.85
N HIS A 120 5.77 -9.47 13.24
CA HIS A 120 7.04 -9.43 12.53
C HIS A 120 8.09 -8.64 13.32
N ARG A 121 9.35 -9.05 13.23
CA ARG A 121 10.48 -8.34 13.85
C ARG A 121 11.10 -7.36 12.86
N ILE A 122 10.34 -6.32 12.51
CA ILE A 122 10.75 -5.25 11.58
C ILE A 122 10.54 -3.88 12.23
N ALA A 123 11.20 -2.84 11.70
CA ALA A 123 11.20 -1.49 12.27
C ALA A 123 9.79 -0.90 12.44
N ILE A 124 8.91 -1.16 11.49
CA ILE A 124 7.47 -0.88 11.57
C ILE A 124 6.70 -2.13 11.11
N ASP A 125 6.03 -2.79 12.03
CA ASP A 125 5.21 -3.97 11.70
C ASP A 125 3.92 -3.56 10.99
N PHE A 126 4.06 -3.26 9.70
CA PHE A 126 2.92 -2.87 8.86
C PHE A 126 1.98 -4.05 8.57
N TRP A 127 2.42 -5.30 8.70
CA TRP A 127 1.55 -6.46 8.58
C TRP A 127 0.57 -6.53 9.75
N ARG A 128 1.08 -6.34 10.97
CA ARG A 128 0.26 -6.22 12.17
C ARG A 128 -0.73 -5.06 12.06
N ALA A 129 -0.24 -3.89 11.66
CA ALA A 129 -1.10 -2.71 11.45
C ALA A 129 -2.20 -2.98 10.43
N MET A 130 -1.87 -3.69 9.35
CA MET A 130 -2.78 -4.05 8.26
C MET A 130 -3.87 -5.02 8.74
N ALA A 131 -3.51 -6.07 9.48
CA ALA A 131 -4.47 -7.02 10.03
C ALA A 131 -5.43 -6.35 11.02
N LEU A 132 -4.91 -5.59 11.99
CA LEU A 132 -5.72 -4.85 12.95
C LEU A 132 -6.66 -3.85 12.27
N ARG A 133 -6.18 -3.14 11.23
CA ARG A 133 -7.01 -2.18 10.50
C ARG A 133 -8.11 -2.85 9.69
N GLY A 134 -7.81 -4.00 9.07
CA GLY A 134 -8.79 -4.79 8.33
C GLY A 134 -9.88 -5.36 9.23
N PHE A 135 -9.51 -5.94 10.36
CA PHE A 135 -10.50 -6.39 11.35
C PHE A 135 -11.32 -5.22 11.92
N HIS A 136 -10.69 -4.09 12.19
CA HIS A 136 -11.43 -2.90 12.60
C HIS A 136 -12.44 -2.46 11.53
N GLY A 137 -12.08 -2.51 10.26
CA GLY A 137 -12.98 -2.22 9.14
C GLY A 137 -14.18 -3.16 9.14
N ALA A 138 -13.95 -4.47 9.21
CA ALA A 138 -15.01 -5.48 9.24
C ALA A 138 -15.92 -5.35 10.46
N LEU A 139 -15.36 -5.22 11.67
CA LEU A 139 -16.11 -5.07 12.92
C LEU A 139 -16.95 -3.79 12.94
N SER A 140 -16.42 -2.69 12.40
CA SER A 140 -17.12 -1.40 12.40
C SER A 140 -18.41 -1.42 11.57
N LEU A 141 -18.57 -2.34 10.62
CA LEU A 141 -19.81 -2.54 9.86
C LEU A 141 -20.97 -2.97 10.77
N ALA A 142 -20.67 -3.62 11.90
CA ALA A 142 -21.63 -4.01 12.93
C ALA A 142 -21.65 -3.08 14.15
N GLY A 143 -20.95 -1.95 14.10
CA GLY A 143 -20.80 -1.07 15.27
C GLY A 143 -19.89 -1.65 16.36
N LEU A 144 -19.10 -2.67 16.05
CA LEU A 144 -18.16 -3.32 16.96
C LEU A 144 -16.76 -2.72 16.81
N GLY A 145 -15.92 -2.95 17.82
CA GLY A 145 -14.51 -2.59 17.82
C GLY A 145 -13.60 -3.80 18.06
N LEU A 146 -12.29 -3.60 17.97
CA LEU A 146 -11.29 -4.66 18.20
C LEU A 146 -11.40 -5.30 19.61
N GLY A 147 -11.90 -4.56 20.60
CA GLY A 147 -12.15 -5.07 21.95
C GLY A 147 -13.35 -6.02 22.08
N ASP A 148 -14.18 -6.16 21.04
CA ASP A 148 -15.30 -7.11 21.00
C ASP A 148 -14.90 -8.49 20.50
N ALA A 149 -13.63 -8.68 20.11
CA ALA A 149 -13.06 -9.95 19.67
C ALA A 149 -11.77 -10.26 20.44
N GLU A 150 -11.28 -11.49 20.37
CA GLU A 150 -10.01 -11.90 20.93
C GLU A 150 -8.88 -11.76 19.90
N LEU A 151 -7.91 -10.91 20.17
CA LEU A 151 -6.73 -10.73 19.30
C LEU A 151 -5.65 -11.73 19.67
N VAL A 152 -5.34 -12.67 18.77
CA VAL A 152 -4.34 -13.72 18.96
C VAL A 152 -3.07 -13.38 18.17
N ASP A 153 -1.98 -13.18 18.88
CA ASP A 153 -0.67 -12.94 18.27
C ASP A 153 -0.15 -14.18 17.55
N VAL A 154 0.11 -14.08 16.26
CA VAL A 154 0.70 -15.13 15.44
C VAL A 154 2.12 -14.72 15.01
N PRO A 155 3.18 -15.34 15.55
CA PRO A 155 4.54 -15.02 15.14
C PRO A 155 4.78 -15.41 13.67
N ALA A 156 5.32 -14.47 12.89
CA ALA A 156 5.74 -14.74 11.53
C ALA A 156 7.14 -15.37 11.53
N GLU A 157 7.30 -16.45 10.75
CA GLU A 157 8.60 -17.08 10.56
C GLU A 157 9.49 -16.24 9.61
N PRO A 158 10.79 -16.10 9.92
CA PRO A 158 11.72 -15.43 9.02
C PRO A 158 11.77 -16.10 7.65
N GLY A 159 11.49 -15.34 6.58
CA GLY A 159 11.46 -15.86 5.20
C GLY A 159 10.18 -16.64 4.85
N GLY A 160 9.21 -16.72 5.74
CA GLY A 160 7.89 -17.28 5.47
C GLY A 160 7.11 -16.46 4.43
N GLY A 161 6.21 -17.11 3.71
CA GLY A 161 5.30 -16.45 2.76
C GLY A 161 4.32 -15.52 3.48
N GLN A 162 3.74 -14.60 2.71
CA GLN A 162 2.71 -13.70 3.22
C GLN A 162 1.49 -14.53 3.66
N TRP A 163 0.95 -14.24 4.86
CA TRP A 163 -0.21 -14.91 5.51
C TRP A 163 -0.05 -16.41 5.80
N GLU A 164 1.09 -17.03 5.52
CA GLU A 164 1.27 -18.48 5.72
C GLU A 164 1.11 -18.88 7.20
N ALA A 165 1.69 -18.09 8.13
CA ALA A 165 1.60 -18.38 9.56
C ALA A 165 0.16 -18.25 10.08
N GLU A 166 -0.54 -17.18 9.69
CA GLU A 166 -1.92 -16.92 10.10
C GLU A 166 -2.89 -17.96 9.53
N LEU A 167 -2.70 -18.36 8.26
CA LEU A 167 -3.53 -19.38 7.62
C LEU A 167 -3.24 -20.78 8.16
N ALA A 168 -1.99 -21.07 8.52
CA ALA A 168 -1.66 -22.31 9.23
C ALA A 168 -2.32 -22.36 10.61
N ALA A 169 -2.29 -21.27 11.39
CA ALA A 169 -2.98 -21.16 12.67
C ALA A 169 -4.52 -21.31 12.52
N LEU A 170 -5.09 -20.76 11.44
CA LEU A 170 -6.50 -20.93 11.08
C LEU A 170 -6.82 -22.41 10.82
N ALA A 171 -6.03 -23.09 10.00
CA ALA A 171 -6.20 -24.50 9.68
C ALA A 171 -6.08 -25.39 10.93
N ALA A 172 -5.14 -25.07 11.84
CA ALA A 172 -4.95 -25.75 13.11
C ALA A 172 -6.06 -25.47 14.14
N GLY A 173 -6.94 -24.50 13.89
CA GLY A 173 -7.99 -24.11 14.83
C GLY A 173 -7.49 -23.29 16.02
N GLU A 174 -6.31 -22.72 15.94
CA GLU A 174 -5.75 -21.82 16.94
C GLU A 174 -6.39 -20.44 16.90
N VAL A 175 -6.83 -20.01 15.70
CA VAL A 175 -7.62 -18.82 15.45
C VAL A 175 -8.88 -19.15 14.66
N ASP A 176 -9.84 -18.25 14.65
CA ASP A 176 -11.13 -18.43 13.98
C ASP A 176 -11.22 -17.64 12.68
N ALA A 177 -10.46 -16.54 12.56
CA ALA A 177 -10.47 -15.70 11.37
C ALA A 177 -9.10 -15.06 11.10
N VAL A 178 -8.82 -14.83 9.80
CA VAL A 178 -7.59 -14.19 9.29
C VAL A 178 -7.98 -13.07 8.34
N TYR A 179 -7.43 -11.86 8.54
CA TYR A 179 -7.56 -10.80 7.55
C TYR A 179 -6.49 -10.95 6.47
N VAL A 180 -6.90 -10.81 5.22
CA VAL A 180 -6.01 -10.92 4.06
C VAL A 180 -6.23 -9.80 3.05
N LYS A 181 -5.20 -9.56 2.19
CA LYS A 181 -5.23 -8.51 1.18
C LYS A 181 -4.36 -8.87 -0.03
N GLY A 182 -4.90 -8.66 -1.26
CA GLY A 182 -4.15 -8.76 -2.51
C GLY A 182 -4.05 -10.16 -3.12
N ALA A 183 -3.34 -10.26 -4.25
CA ALA A 183 -3.30 -11.46 -5.08
C ALA A 183 -2.66 -12.68 -4.40
N LEU A 184 -1.53 -12.46 -3.70
CA LEU A 184 -0.87 -13.55 -2.97
C LEU A 184 -1.74 -14.09 -1.81
N ALA A 185 -2.60 -13.25 -1.25
CA ALA A 185 -3.54 -13.65 -0.22
C ALA A 185 -4.63 -14.60 -0.78
N VAL A 186 -5.14 -14.30 -1.97
CA VAL A 186 -6.09 -15.21 -2.67
C VAL A 186 -5.45 -16.58 -2.88
N GLU A 187 -4.22 -16.63 -3.35
CA GLU A 187 -3.52 -17.89 -3.59
C GLU A 187 -3.20 -18.64 -2.30
N ALA A 188 -2.81 -17.92 -1.24
CA ALA A 188 -2.57 -18.52 0.07
C ALA A 188 -3.87 -19.11 0.65
N ALA A 189 -4.99 -18.39 0.54
CA ALA A 189 -6.30 -18.87 0.94
C ALA A 189 -6.68 -20.19 0.24
N LEU A 190 -6.47 -20.26 -1.09
CA LEU A 190 -6.71 -21.47 -1.87
C LEU A 190 -5.83 -22.64 -1.41
N ARG A 191 -4.53 -22.40 -1.17
CA ARG A 191 -3.61 -23.46 -0.69
C ARG A 191 -4.01 -24.02 0.66
N HIS A 192 -4.50 -23.18 1.56
CA HIS A 192 -4.93 -23.59 2.91
C HIS A 192 -6.40 -24.02 3.00
N GLY A 193 -7.16 -23.98 1.90
CA GLY A 193 -8.57 -24.31 1.89
C GLY A 193 -9.41 -23.37 2.76
N ALA A 194 -9.01 -22.12 2.89
CA ALA A 194 -9.76 -21.10 3.61
C ALA A 194 -10.84 -20.48 2.71
N GLU A 195 -11.95 -20.07 3.30
CA GLU A 195 -13.09 -19.46 2.61
C GLU A 195 -13.27 -18.00 3.05
N VAL A 196 -13.84 -17.18 2.15
CA VAL A 196 -14.21 -15.81 2.46
C VAL A 196 -15.43 -15.80 3.37
N GLY A 197 -15.27 -15.31 4.59
CA GLY A 197 -16.36 -15.06 5.52
C GLY A 197 -16.94 -13.65 5.31
N ILE A 198 -16.10 -12.59 5.42
CA ILE A 198 -16.54 -11.22 5.16
C ILE A 198 -15.74 -10.67 3.99
N ASP A 199 -16.43 -10.34 2.92
CA ASP A 199 -15.87 -9.67 1.75
C ASP A 199 -15.95 -8.16 1.96
N LEU A 200 -14.80 -7.53 2.16
CA LEU A 200 -14.73 -6.07 2.32
C LEU A 200 -14.81 -5.33 0.97
N ASP A 201 -14.52 -5.99 -0.14
CA ASP A 201 -14.64 -5.37 -1.47
C ASP A 201 -16.09 -5.12 -1.86
N ALA A 202 -17.00 -5.95 -1.34
CA ALA A 202 -18.44 -5.78 -1.50
C ALA A 202 -18.99 -4.55 -0.72
N VAL A 203 -18.19 -3.94 0.16
CA VAL A 203 -18.60 -2.78 0.97
C VAL A 203 -18.38 -1.49 0.19
N PRO A 204 -19.44 -0.73 -0.17
CA PRO A 204 -19.31 0.51 -0.94
C PRO A 204 -18.56 1.61 -0.19
N ASP A 205 -18.69 1.65 1.14
CA ASP A 205 -18.04 2.67 1.96
C ASP A 205 -16.52 2.42 2.06
N ARG A 206 -15.75 3.23 1.35
CA ARG A 206 -14.28 3.18 1.37
C ARG A 206 -13.67 3.31 2.76
N ARG A 207 -14.36 3.91 3.74
CA ARG A 207 -13.87 4.04 5.11
C ARG A 207 -13.65 2.69 5.79
N ALA A 208 -14.46 1.69 5.49
CA ALA A 208 -14.28 0.32 5.99
C ALA A 208 -13.08 -0.38 5.34
N ARG A 209 -12.71 0.04 4.12
CA ARG A 209 -11.61 -0.54 3.32
C ARG A 209 -10.29 0.23 3.41
N VAL A 210 -10.23 1.31 4.21
CA VAL A 210 -8.97 2.01 4.49
C VAL A 210 -7.99 1.03 5.13
N ASN A 211 -6.81 0.89 4.51
CA ASN A 211 -5.77 0.01 5.02
C ASN A 211 -4.40 0.41 4.48
N ASN A 212 -3.35 -0.37 4.74
CA ASN A 212 -2.02 -0.15 4.20
C ASN A 212 -2.04 -0.18 2.66
N GLY A 213 -1.83 0.97 2.03
CA GLY A 213 -1.88 1.12 0.58
C GLY A 213 -3.27 1.47 -0.02
N THR A 214 -4.28 1.69 0.83
CA THR A 214 -5.59 2.20 0.41
C THR A 214 -6.08 3.29 1.40
N PRO A 215 -5.85 4.58 1.09
CA PRO A 215 -5.14 5.14 -0.06
C PRO A 215 -3.61 4.92 0.01
N ARG A 216 -2.96 4.94 -1.16
CA ARG A 216 -1.52 4.74 -1.32
C ARG A 216 -0.83 6.08 -1.55
N PRO A 217 0.06 6.51 -0.64
CA PRO A 217 0.77 7.76 -0.79
C PRO A 217 1.95 7.66 -1.78
N ILE A 218 2.12 8.74 -2.53
CA ILE A 218 3.34 9.06 -3.25
C ILE A 218 4.03 10.16 -2.45
N THR A 219 5.24 9.91 -2.00
CA THR A 219 5.99 10.83 -1.16
C THR A 219 7.39 11.06 -1.69
N VAL A 220 7.89 12.28 -1.47
CA VAL A 220 9.27 12.69 -1.75
C VAL A 220 9.87 13.39 -0.54
N HIS A 221 11.19 13.52 -0.50
CA HIS A 221 11.85 14.35 0.50
C HIS A 221 11.66 15.85 0.17
N GLN A 222 11.43 16.70 1.19
CA GLN A 222 11.25 18.15 1.03
C GLN A 222 12.39 18.77 0.19
N ARG A 223 13.63 18.34 0.43
CA ARG A 223 14.78 18.84 -0.30
C ARG A 223 14.69 18.61 -1.81
N LEU A 224 14.11 17.49 -2.26
CA LEU A 224 13.92 17.24 -3.69
C LEU A 224 12.92 18.24 -4.30
N LEU A 225 11.86 18.57 -3.58
CA LEU A 225 10.92 19.62 -3.99
C LEU A 225 11.56 21.00 -4.05
N ASP A 226 12.41 21.33 -3.08
CA ASP A 226 13.05 22.64 -2.99
C ASP A 226 14.13 22.83 -4.07
N GLU A 227 14.88 21.79 -4.38
CA GLU A 227 16.03 21.86 -5.29
C GLU A 227 15.69 21.48 -6.74
N HIS A 228 14.70 20.58 -6.95
CA HIS A 228 14.34 20.02 -8.26
C HIS A 228 12.82 19.90 -8.45
N PRO A 229 12.03 20.98 -8.31
CA PRO A 229 10.57 20.94 -8.41
C PRO A 229 10.08 20.51 -9.80
N ASP A 230 10.83 20.82 -10.84
CA ASP A 230 10.55 20.40 -12.22
C ASP A 230 10.65 18.87 -12.39
N VAL A 231 11.65 18.25 -11.80
CA VAL A 231 11.81 16.79 -11.80
C VAL A 231 10.60 16.12 -11.13
N VAL A 232 10.14 16.67 -10.00
CA VAL A 232 8.96 16.14 -9.30
C VAL A 232 7.69 16.27 -10.15
N THR A 233 7.47 17.41 -10.77
CA THR A 233 6.33 17.66 -11.66
C THR A 233 6.34 16.73 -12.86
N ARG A 234 7.47 16.56 -13.53
CA ARG A 234 7.65 15.66 -14.68
C ARG A 234 7.40 14.21 -14.30
N PHE A 235 7.94 13.76 -13.14
CA PHE A 235 7.68 12.42 -12.65
C PHE A 235 6.19 12.16 -12.49
N LEU A 236 5.45 13.06 -11.85
CA LEU A 236 4.00 12.95 -11.71
C LEU A 236 3.26 12.97 -13.06
N GLY A 237 3.75 13.75 -14.02
CA GLY A 237 3.23 13.75 -15.39
C GLY A 237 3.37 12.39 -16.07
N VAL A 238 4.51 11.70 -15.88
CA VAL A 238 4.68 10.33 -16.38
C VAL A 238 3.67 9.37 -15.73
N LEU A 239 3.45 9.51 -14.40
CA LEU A 239 2.49 8.65 -13.71
C LEU A 239 1.05 8.87 -14.17
N LEU A 240 0.64 10.12 -14.43
CA LEU A 240 -0.69 10.41 -14.96
C LEU A 240 -0.89 9.80 -16.35
N ARG A 241 0.09 9.94 -17.26
CA ARG A 241 0.06 9.26 -18.57
C ARG A 241 -0.02 7.74 -18.44
N ALA A 242 0.69 7.16 -17.46
CA ALA A 242 0.63 5.72 -17.20
C ALA A 242 -0.75 5.28 -16.68
N ALA A 243 -1.38 6.11 -15.86
CA ALA A 243 -2.74 5.87 -15.37
C ALA A 243 -3.77 5.92 -16.49
N ASP A 244 -3.66 6.89 -17.43
CA ASP A 244 -4.50 6.97 -18.62
C ASP A 244 -4.34 5.73 -19.50
N TRP A 245 -3.10 5.38 -19.82
CA TRP A 245 -2.80 4.20 -20.62
C TRP A 245 -3.35 2.91 -20.00
N ALA A 246 -3.25 2.77 -18.68
CA ALA A 246 -3.70 1.58 -17.96
C ALA A 246 -5.20 1.33 -18.12
N ALA A 247 -6.00 2.38 -18.22
CA ALA A 247 -7.46 2.28 -18.43
C ALA A 247 -7.82 1.55 -19.71
N ASP A 248 -7.01 1.76 -20.77
CA ASP A 248 -7.24 1.19 -22.10
C ASP A 248 -6.51 -0.16 -22.32
N HIS A 249 -5.61 -0.56 -21.38
CA HIS A 249 -4.74 -1.73 -21.54
C HIS A 249 -4.83 -2.72 -20.37
N PRO A 250 -6.04 -3.18 -19.97
CA PRO A 250 -6.21 -4.00 -18.76
C PRO A 250 -5.46 -5.35 -18.83
N ALA A 251 -5.28 -5.94 -20.01
CA ALA A 251 -4.53 -7.17 -20.17
C ALA A 251 -3.04 -7.00 -19.89
N GLU A 252 -2.46 -5.88 -20.37
CA GLU A 252 -1.05 -5.56 -20.09
C GLU A 252 -0.82 -5.21 -18.63
N VAL A 253 -1.77 -4.48 -18.03
CA VAL A 253 -1.74 -4.22 -16.57
C VAL A 253 -1.74 -5.52 -15.78
N ALA A 254 -2.58 -6.51 -16.15
CA ALA A 254 -2.59 -7.82 -15.49
C ALA A 254 -1.25 -8.58 -15.65
N ARG A 255 -0.61 -8.50 -16.83
CA ARG A 255 0.72 -9.07 -17.07
C ARG A 255 1.78 -8.43 -16.16
N ILE A 256 1.80 -7.09 -16.11
CA ILE A 256 2.73 -6.31 -15.27
C ILE A 256 2.53 -6.70 -13.81
N LEU A 257 1.28 -6.79 -13.36
CA LEU A 257 0.92 -7.19 -12.00
C LEU A 257 1.42 -8.60 -11.64
N GLY A 258 1.28 -9.56 -12.54
CA GLY A 258 1.82 -10.91 -12.33
C GLY A 258 3.33 -10.88 -12.09
N ALA A 259 4.07 -10.07 -12.86
CA ALA A 259 5.51 -9.89 -12.69
C ALA A 259 5.86 -9.16 -11.38
N GLU A 260 5.12 -8.11 -11.02
CA GLU A 260 5.37 -7.30 -9.81
C GLU A 260 5.05 -8.06 -8.52
N THR A 261 3.95 -8.82 -8.50
CA THR A 261 3.48 -9.55 -7.32
C THR A 261 4.12 -10.90 -7.15
N GLY A 262 4.57 -11.52 -8.23
CA GLY A 262 4.90 -12.94 -8.27
C GLY A 262 3.68 -13.87 -8.16
N ALA A 263 2.46 -13.31 -8.21
CA ALA A 263 1.23 -14.09 -8.18
C ALA A 263 0.88 -14.64 -9.57
N GLY A 264 0.24 -15.79 -9.62
CA GLY A 264 -0.31 -16.37 -10.84
C GLY A 264 -1.55 -15.63 -11.35
N ALA A 265 -1.96 -15.95 -12.56
CA ALA A 265 -3.11 -15.32 -13.20
C ALA A 265 -4.41 -15.40 -12.38
N THR A 266 -4.63 -16.50 -11.65
CA THR A 266 -5.80 -16.68 -10.78
C THR A 266 -5.81 -15.67 -9.64
N GLY A 267 -4.69 -15.49 -8.94
CA GLY A 267 -4.58 -14.54 -7.84
C GLY A 267 -4.75 -13.11 -8.34
N VAL A 268 -4.12 -12.75 -9.46
CA VAL A 268 -4.24 -11.41 -10.06
C VAL A 268 -5.68 -11.11 -10.48
N ALA A 269 -6.33 -12.04 -11.20
CA ALA A 269 -7.70 -11.86 -11.68
C ALA A 269 -8.74 -11.74 -10.55
N ALA A 270 -8.51 -12.43 -9.44
CA ALA A 270 -9.41 -12.37 -8.29
C ALA A 270 -9.17 -11.17 -7.37
N ALA A 271 -7.94 -10.62 -7.38
CA ALA A 271 -7.57 -9.56 -6.44
C ALA A 271 -7.72 -8.15 -6.98
N TYR A 272 -7.76 -7.96 -8.30
CA TYR A 272 -7.76 -6.62 -8.89
C TYR A 272 -8.88 -6.44 -9.90
N VAL A 273 -9.52 -5.29 -9.86
CA VAL A 273 -10.57 -4.94 -10.81
C VAL A 273 -9.93 -4.47 -12.12
N PRO A 274 -10.16 -5.18 -13.26
CA PRO A 274 -9.65 -4.75 -14.55
C PRO A 274 -10.15 -3.34 -14.91
N GLY A 275 -9.27 -2.49 -15.39
CA GLY A 275 -9.60 -1.11 -15.78
C GLY A 275 -9.88 -0.17 -14.60
N ALA A 276 -9.61 -0.59 -13.36
CA ALA A 276 -9.70 0.31 -12.22
C ALA A 276 -8.75 1.51 -12.40
N SER A 277 -9.22 2.70 -12.03
CA SER A 277 -8.43 3.92 -12.18
C SER A 277 -7.19 3.89 -11.28
N LEU A 278 -6.04 4.14 -11.88
CA LEU A 278 -4.75 4.33 -11.20
C LEU A 278 -4.37 5.82 -11.07
N HIS A 279 -5.30 6.72 -11.40
CA HIS A 279 -5.07 8.15 -11.28
C HIS A 279 -4.75 8.56 -9.85
N LEU A 280 -3.78 9.45 -9.75
CA LEU A 280 -3.34 10.04 -8.49
C LEU A 280 -3.92 11.46 -8.35
N ASP A 281 -4.34 11.79 -7.15
CA ASP A 281 -4.79 13.13 -6.77
C ASP A 281 -4.51 13.40 -5.28
N LEU A 282 -4.83 14.60 -4.83
CA LEU A 282 -4.86 15.00 -3.43
C LEU A 282 -6.26 15.55 -3.09
N SER A 283 -7.30 14.82 -3.53
CA SER A 283 -8.69 15.20 -3.27
C SER A 283 -9.00 15.19 -1.77
N PRO A 284 -9.95 16.04 -1.32
CA PRO A 284 -10.38 16.06 0.09
C PRO A 284 -10.82 14.68 0.60
N GLU A 285 -11.47 13.86 -0.26
CA GLU A 285 -11.87 12.51 0.08
C GLU A 285 -10.65 11.62 0.41
N ARG A 286 -9.66 11.58 -0.48
CA ARG A 286 -8.47 10.73 -0.27
C ARG A 286 -7.63 11.19 0.92
N LEU A 287 -7.53 12.50 1.13
CA LEU A 287 -6.86 13.06 2.31
C LEU A 287 -7.59 12.69 3.61
N ASP A 288 -8.94 12.74 3.64
CA ASP A 288 -9.73 12.28 4.81
C ASP A 288 -9.51 10.79 5.08
N LEU A 289 -9.51 9.96 4.04
CA LEU A 289 -9.26 8.52 4.19
C LEU A 289 -7.85 8.25 4.75
N LEU A 290 -6.83 9.00 4.31
CA LEU A 290 -5.47 8.90 4.86
C LEU A 290 -5.41 9.42 6.31
N ALA A 291 -6.13 10.48 6.65
CA ALA A 291 -6.21 11.00 8.01
C ALA A 291 -6.88 9.99 8.97
N ARG A 292 -7.88 9.24 8.50
CA ARG A 292 -8.48 8.12 9.25
C ARG A 292 -7.45 7.01 9.52
N GLN A 293 -6.60 6.71 8.57
CA GLN A 293 -5.51 5.75 8.76
C GLN A 293 -4.50 6.27 9.80
N GLU A 294 -4.11 7.55 9.71
CA GLU A 294 -3.25 8.19 10.71
C GLU A 294 -3.83 8.06 12.11
N HIS A 295 -5.10 8.45 12.27
CA HIS A 295 -5.78 8.40 13.56
C HIS A 295 -5.79 6.98 14.14
N PHE A 296 -6.09 5.96 13.31
CA PHE A 296 -6.04 4.55 13.71
C PHE A 296 -4.65 4.14 14.16
N LEU A 297 -3.62 4.40 13.33
CA LEU A 297 -2.24 4.03 13.63
C LEU A 297 -1.73 4.69 14.90
N ARG A 298 -2.07 5.95 15.12
CA ARG A 298 -1.71 6.71 16.33
C ARG A 298 -2.42 6.12 17.56
N GLY A 299 -3.70 5.84 17.47
CA GLY A 299 -4.48 5.20 18.54
C GLY A 299 -3.93 3.83 18.97
N HIS A 300 -3.35 3.09 18.02
CA HIS A 300 -2.71 1.78 18.25
C HIS A 300 -1.19 1.84 18.44
N ARG A 301 -0.62 3.04 18.66
CA ARG A 301 0.80 3.28 18.99
C ARG A 301 1.80 2.86 17.93
N PHE A 302 1.40 2.87 16.66
CA PHE A 302 2.32 2.67 15.54
C PHE A 302 3.09 3.95 15.17
N LEU A 303 2.56 5.12 15.51
CA LEU A 303 3.18 6.41 15.23
C LEU A 303 3.74 7.04 16.50
N GLN A 304 4.88 7.72 16.38
CA GLN A 304 5.54 8.41 17.50
C GLN A 304 4.89 9.75 17.82
N SER A 305 4.47 10.48 16.79
CA SER A 305 3.81 11.78 16.90
C SER A 305 2.65 11.90 15.91
N PRO A 306 1.70 12.82 16.14
CA PRO A 306 0.64 13.09 15.17
C PRO A 306 1.20 13.56 13.83
N VAL A 307 0.54 13.14 12.74
CA VAL A 307 0.81 13.63 11.39
C VAL A 307 -0.41 14.39 10.89
N ASP A 308 -0.26 15.71 10.74
CA ASP A 308 -1.27 16.52 10.05
C ASP A 308 -1.19 16.22 8.54
N VAL A 309 -2.11 15.39 8.05
CA VAL A 309 -2.13 14.93 6.66
C VAL A 309 -2.36 16.09 5.70
N ALA A 310 -3.18 17.07 6.05
CA ALA A 310 -3.45 18.23 5.21
C ALA A 310 -2.20 19.14 5.08
N ALA A 311 -1.52 19.39 6.18
CA ALA A 311 -0.27 20.16 6.17
C ALA A 311 0.91 19.38 5.53
N TRP A 312 0.86 18.04 5.52
CA TRP A 312 1.86 17.20 4.87
C TRP A 312 1.72 17.20 3.34
N ALA A 313 0.49 17.35 2.83
CA ALA A 313 0.20 17.39 1.40
C ALA A 313 0.77 18.66 0.74
N ASP A 314 1.36 18.47 -0.45
CA ASP A 314 1.79 19.56 -1.33
C ASP A 314 1.14 19.38 -2.71
N HIS A 315 0.21 20.25 -3.03
CA HIS A 315 -0.54 20.24 -4.27
C HIS A 315 0.23 20.83 -5.46
N THR A 316 1.28 21.59 -5.18
CA THR A 316 2.01 22.38 -6.20
C THR A 316 2.53 21.51 -7.35
N PRO A 317 3.18 20.36 -7.10
CA PRO A 317 3.71 19.54 -8.20
C PRO A 317 2.64 19.00 -9.13
N LEU A 318 1.48 18.56 -8.58
CA LEU A 318 0.36 18.07 -9.41
C LEU A 318 -0.29 19.17 -10.22
N GLN A 319 -0.44 20.38 -9.65
CA GLN A 319 -0.98 21.53 -10.35
C GLN A 319 -0.06 22.01 -11.48
N GLY A 320 1.24 21.73 -11.36
CA GLY A 320 2.24 22.06 -12.37
C GLY A 320 2.27 21.11 -13.57
N VAL A 321 1.60 19.94 -13.49
CA VAL A 321 1.58 18.99 -14.62
C VAL A 321 0.73 19.57 -15.74
N PRO A 322 1.29 19.70 -16.98
CA PRO A 322 0.52 20.17 -18.14
C PRO A 322 -0.68 19.23 -18.38
N HIS A 323 -1.86 19.81 -18.53
CA HIS A 323 -3.03 19.08 -19.01
C HIS A 323 -2.81 18.72 -20.49
N ALA A 324 -2.87 17.45 -20.84
CA ALA A 324 -2.77 16.97 -22.21
C ALA A 324 -4.06 17.25 -23.01
#